data_2c61fee5762645d906bb70a393d606bd
#
_entry.id   2c61fee5762645d906bb70a393d606bd
#
_cell.length_a   1.000
_cell.length_b   1.000
_cell.length_c   1.000
_cell.angle_alpha   90.00
_cell.angle_beta   90.00
_cell.angle_gamma   90.00
#
_symmetry.space_group_name_H-M   'P 1'
#
loop_
_entity.id
_entity.type
_entity.pdbx_description
1 polymer ?
#
loop_
_entity_poly.entity_id
_entity_poly.type
_entity_poly.pdbx_seq_one_letter_code
_entity_poly.pdbx_strand_id
1 'polypeptide(L)'
;RRREIAPLPPGEGAPGLPSREALTEERRAAEIYRIQQDIARRRRKRLGFLLARLAFFVGLPTLIAGWYYYKQATPLYATYSQFLIQQADGGFSGEGGALLGASPMATNPDSVSVQSYLTSRAAMIRLDNDLGFTRAFQDPAVDALLRLPENATNEQAYGLYERSVKIGYDPTEGVINMEVIAPDPALSEQFSLALISYAEGQVDQMSARLRDDQMQGAMENYAEAERKVLESQARIQELQEQ
;
A
#
# COMPACT_ATOMS: atom_id res chain seq x y z
N ARG A 1 1.72 124.05 -23.65
CA ARG A 1 1.14 122.87 -24.39
C ARG A 1 1.41 121.62 -23.54
N ARG A 2 0.34 121.18 -22.83
CA ARG A 2 0.34 119.90 -22.11
C ARG A 2 0.13 118.82 -23.16
N ARG A 3 1.00 117.80 -23.17
CA ARG A 3 0.79 116.59 -23.91
C ARG A 3 -0.03 115.60 -23.07
N GLU A 4 -1.20 115.34 -23.56
CA GLU A 4 -2.11 114.34 -23.08
C GLU A 4 -1.52 112.94 -23.36
N ILE A 5 -1.27 112.22 -22.27
CA ILE A 5 -0.78 110.79 -22.39
C ILE A 5 -2.02 109.92 -22.45
N ALA A 6 -2.18 109.28 -23.56
CA ALA A 6 -3.26 108.32 -23.77
C ALA A 6 -3.06 107.06 -22.80
N PRO A 7 -4.15 106.53 -22.23
CA PRO A 7 -4.05 105.38 -21.36
C PRO A 7 -3.68 104.14 -22.17
N LEU A 8 -2.69 103.34 -21.63
CA LEU A 8 -2.29 102.06 -22.14
C LEU A 8 -3.44 101.03 -22.09
N PRO A 9 -3.56 100.15 -23.09
CA PRO A 9 -4.59 99.09 -23.07
C PRO A 9 -4.33 98.13 -21.89
N PRO A 10 -5.37 97.53 -21.30
CA PRO A 10 -5.22 96.58 -20.22
C PRO A 10 -4.36 95.39 -20.69
N GLY A 11 -3.21 95.26 -20.09
CA GLY A 11 -2.30 94.16 -20.38
C GLY A 11 -2.97 92.83 -20.13
N GLU A 12 -2.86 91.94 -21.13
CA GLU A 12 -3.19 90.53 -20.95
C GLU A 12 -2.46 90.02 -19.72
N GLY A 13 -3.27 89.54 -18.76
CA GLY A 13 -2.75 89.03 -17.50
C GLY A 13 -1.67 87.96 -17.73
N ALA A 14 -0.50 88.29 -17.24
CA ALA A 14 0.58 87.27 -17.11
C ALA A 14 -0.04 86.06 -16.42
N PRO A 15 0.29 84.79 -16.84
CA PRO A 15 -0.19 83.62 -16.19
C PRO A 15 0.15 83.67 -14.72
N GLY A 16 -0.93 83.80 -13.88
CA GLY A 16 -0.79 84.01 -12.43
C GLY A 16 0.06 82.90 -11.86
N LEU A 17 1.12 83.25 -11.16
CA LEU A 17 1.89 82.35 -10.35
C LEU A 17 0.91 81.52 -9.49
N PRO A 18 1.01 80.17 -9.49
CA PRO A 18 0.06 79.37 -8.69
C PRO A 18 0.08 79.82 -7.23
N SER A 19 -1.07 79.96 -6.64
CA SER A 19 -1.20 80.32 -5.24
C SER A 19 -0.41 79.41 -4.32
N ARG A 20 0.14 79.87 -3.24
CA ARG A 20 0.90 79.07 -2.29
C ARG A 20 0.11 77.84 -1.85
N GLU A 21 -1.20 77.88 -1.81
CA GLU A 21 -2.10 76.74 -1.51
C GLU A 21 -2.12 75.74 -2.64
N ALA A 22 -2.22 76.16 -3.92
CA ALA A 22 -2.17 75.26 -5.07
C ALA A 22 -0.82 74.51 -5.17
N LEU A 23 0.30 75.23 -4.89
CA LEU A 23 1.63 74.58 -4.85
C LEU A 23 1.79 73.58 -3.69
N THR A 24 1.10 73.81 -2.57
CA THR A 24 1.11 72.86 -1.44
C THR A 24 0.23 71.65 -1.71
N GLU A 25 -0.90 71.82 -2.38
CA GLU A 25 -1.78 70.71 -2.81
C GLU A 25 -1.12 69.83 -3.87
N GLU A 26 -0.50 70.41 -4.88
CA GLU A 26 0.26 69.67 -5.87
C GLU A 26 1.43 68.87 -5.26
N ARG A 27 2.15 69.45 -4.32
CA ARG A 27 3.22 68.74 -3.60
C ARG A 27 2.68 67.60 -2.76
N ARG A 28 1.56 67.76 -2.06
CA ARG A 28 0.90 66.68 -1.30
C ARG A 28 0.42 65.57 -2.22
N ALA A 29 -0.18 65.90 -3.37
CA ALA A 29 -0.62 64.91 -4.36
C ALA A 29 0.57 64.14 -4.92
N ALA A 30 1.70 64.78 -5.23
CA ALA A 30 2.90 64.12 -5.70
C ALA A 30 3.56 63.23 -4.64
N GLU A 31 3.53 63.65 -3.36
CA GLU A 31 4.01 62.80 -2.24
C GLU A 31 3.15 61.57 -2.03
N ILE A 32 1.81 61.74 -2.04
CA ILE A 32 0.85 60.63 -1.94
C ILE A 32 1.08 59.63 -3.10
N TYR A 33 1.27 60.12 -4.33
CA TYR A 33 1.53 59.27 -5.48
C TYR A 33 2.84 58.49 -5.36
N ARG A 34 3.91 59.11 -4.86
CA ARG A 34 5.19 58.46 -4.55
C ARG A 34 5.04 57.36 -3.50
N ILE A 35 4.32 57.66 -2.42
CA ILE A 35 4.05 56.72 -1.32
C ILE A 35 3.25 55.50 -1.85
N GLN A 36 2.22 55.76 -2.65
CA GLN A 36 1.44 54.68 -3.27
C GLN A 36 2.30 53.79 -4.20
N GLN A 37 3.18 54.37 -5.01
CA GLN A 37 4.10 53.64 -5.84
C GLN A 37 5.11 52.82 -5.03
N ASP A 38 5.64 53.36 -3.95
CA ASP A 38 6.54 52.65 -3.06
C ASP A 38 5.86 51.47 -2.35
N ILE A 39 4.63 51.68 -1.90
CA ILE A 39 3.83 50.60 -1.31
C ILE A 39 3.55 49.52 -2.34
N ALA A 40 3.17 49.88 -3.58
CA ALA A 40 2.94 48.94 -4.66
C ALA A 40 4.22 48.14 -5.02
N ARG A 41 5.37 48.83 -5.09
CA ARG A 41 6.67 48.17 -5.33
C ARG A 41 7.05 47.22 -4.20
N ARG A 42 6.87 47.60 -2.95
CA ARG A 42 7.16 46.75 -1.78
C ARG A 42 6.22 45.55 -1.74
N ARG A 43 4.92 45.73 -2.04
CA ARG A 43 3.95 44.61 -2.18
C ARG A 43 4.35 43.64 -3.30
N ARG A 44 4.69 44.15 -4.48
CA ARG A 44 5.17 43.32 -5.61
C ARG A 44 6.44 42.54 -5.26
N LYS A 45 7.43 43.18 -4.60
CA LYS A 45 8.64 42.52 -4.13
C LYS A 45 8.35 41.43 -3.11
N ARG A 46 7.46 41.68 -2.13
CA ARG A 46 7.04 40.71 -1.13
C ARG A 46 6.29 39.53 -1.80
N LEU A 47 5.35 39.84 -2.71
CA LEU A 47 4.64 38.81 -3.48
C LEU A 47 5.61 37.98 -4.32
N GLY A 48 6.54 38.63 -5.03
CA GLY A 48 7.58 37.94 -5.80
C GLY A 48 8.45 37.04 -4.93
N PHE A 49 8.85 37.50 -3.75
CA PHE A 49 9.62 36.68 -2.81
C PHE A 49 8.81 35.51 -2.25
N LEU A 50 7.51 35.72 -1.94
CA LEU A 50 6.62 34.62 -1.53
C LEU A 50 6.42 33.60 -2.65
N LEU A 51 6.19 34.06 -3.88
CA LEU A 51 6.10 33.19 -5.04
C LEU A 51 7.40 32.42 -5.33
N ALA A 52 8.54 33.09 -5.23
CA ALA A 52 9.84 32.46 -5.37
C ALA A 52 10.08 31.39 -4.28
N ARG A 53 9.73 31.70 -3.05
CA ARG A 53 9.81 30.76 -1.94
C ARG A 53 8.87 29.57 -2.15
N LEU A 54 7.64 29.81 -2.58
CA LEU A 54 6.66 28.75 -2.88
C LEU A 54 7.16 27.88 -4.06
N ALA A 55 7.63 28.51 -5.13
CA ALA A 55 8.19 27.81 -6.29
C ALA A 55 9.41 26.95 -5.90
N PHE A 56 10.27 27.45 -5.01
CA PHE A 56 11.42 26.70 -4.52
C PHE A 56 11.01 25.51 -3.64
N PHE A 57 10.13 25.72 -2.65
CA PHE A 57 9.79 24.66 -1.69
C PHE A 57 8.75 23.66 -2.22
N VAL A 58 7.92 24.03 -3.17
CA VAL A 58 6.90 23.17 -3.77
C VAL A 58 7.28 22.79 -5.20
N GLY A 59 7.65 23.76 -6.02
CA GLY A 59 7.95 23.54 -7.45
C GLY A 59 9.18 22.66 -7.66
N LEU A 60 10.26 22.91 -6.91
CA LEU A 60 11.50 22.14 -7.08
C LEU A 60 11.34 20.66 -6.67
N PRO A 61 10.78 20.30 -5.51
CA PRO A 61 10.50 18.90 -5.18
C PRO A 61 9.53 18.24 -6.16
N THR A 62 8.50 18.97 -6.63
CA THR A 62 7.55 18.44 -7.62
C THR A 62 8.23 18.16 -8.98
N LEU A 63 9.12 19.05 -9.41
CA LEU A 63 9.89 18.83 -10.63
C LEU A 63 10.86 17.65 -10.52
N ILE A 64 11.53 17.51 -9.37
CA ILE A 64 12.43 16.37 -9.10
C ILE A 64 11.63 15.07 -9.10
N ALA A 65 10.50 15.03 -8.38
CA ALA A 65 9.62 13.88 -8.35
C ALA A 65 9.08 13.55 -9.75
N GLY A 66 8.58 14.54 -10.48
CA GLY A 66 8.09 14.36 -11.85
C GLY A 66 9.15 13.81 -12.80
N TRP A 67 10.36 14.35 -12.74
CA TRP A 67 11.48 13.86 -13.53
C TRP A 67 11.86 12.42 -13.16
N TYR A 68 11.88 12.10 -11.86
CA TYR A 68 12.15 10.76 -11.35
C TYR A 68 11.11 9.78 -11.88
N TYR A 69 9.80 10.05 -11.67
CA TYR A 69 8.72 9.17 -12.12
C TYR A 69 8.67 9.00 -13.65
N TYR A 70 9.01 10.04 -14.40
CA TYR A 70 8.99 9.96 -15.87
C TYR A 70 10.18 9.20 -16.46
N LYS A 71 11.37 9.30 -15.85
CA LYS A 71 12.61 8.79 -16.43
C LYS A 71 13.15 7.54 -15.74
N GLN A 72 12.90 7.37 -14.46
CA GLN A 72 13.64 6.42 -13.63
C GLN A 72 12.74 5.36 -12.98
N ALA A 73 11.46 5.67 -12.71
CA ALA A 73 10.58 4.73 -12.04
C ALA A 73 10.27 3.51 -12.92
N THR A 74 10.47 2.33 -12.37
CA THR A 74 10.10 1.08 -13.02
C THR A 74 8.59 0.89 -12.95
N PRO A 75 7.89 0.58 -14.05
CA PRO A 75 6.51 0.19 -13.99
C PRO A 75 6.39 -1.12 -13.20
N LEU A 76 5.45 -1.18 -12.28
CA LEU A 76 5.13 -2.38 -11.53
C LEU A 76 3.79 -2.94 -12.02
N TYR A 77 3.73 -4.25 -12.12
CA TYR A 77 2.55 -4.97 -12.58
C TYR A 77 2.01 -5.81 -11.44
N ALA A 78 0.71 -5.68 -11.19
CA ALA A 78 0.02 -6.40 -10.14
C ALA A 78 -0.90 -7.46 -10.74
N THR A 79 -0.76 -8.69 -10.28
CA THR A 79 -1.68 -9.79 -10.57
C THR A 79 -2.59 -9.99 -9.37
N TYR A 80 -3.89 -9.98 -9.61
CA TYR A 80 -4.90 -10.24 -8.59
C TYR A 80 -5.46 -11.63 -8.77
N SER A 81 -5.48 -12.41 -7.70
CA SER A 81 -6.06 -13.76 -7.66
C SER A 81 -6.94 -13.93 -6.44
N GLN A 82 -7.99 -14.71 -6.62
CA GLN A 82 -8.91 -15.09 -5.55
C GLN A 82 -9.09 -16.60 -5.60
N PHE A 83 -9.02 -17.24 -4.45
CA PHE A 83 -9.24 -18.67 -4.35
C PHE A 83 -9.92 -19.05 -3.03
N LEU A 84 -10.69 -20.13 -3.08
CA LEU A 84 -11.42 -20.68 -1.96
C LEU A 84 -10.76 -21.99 -1.54
N ILE A 85 -10.57 -22.18 -0.23
CA ILE A 85 -10.14 -23.45 0.32
C ILE A 85 -11.38 -24.21 0.73
N GLN A 86 -11.70 -25.29 -0.01
CA GLN A 86 -12.74 -26.22 0.36
C GLN A 86 -12.12 -27.33 1.21
N GLN A 87 -12.63 -27.49 2.44
CA GLN A 87 -12.33 -28.68 3.21
C GLN A 87 -12.96 -29.89 2.49
N ALA A 88 -12.12 -30.85 2.14
CA ALA A 88 -12.66 -32.19 1.83
C ALA A 88 -13.32 -32.68 3.11
N ASP A 89 -14.65 -32.85 3.09
CA ASP A 89 -15.51 -33.20 4.21
C ASP A 89 -14.84 -34.23 5.13
N GLY A 90 -14.12 -33.77 6.13
CA GLY A 90 -13.73 -34.56 7.30
C GLY A 90 -14.99 -34.74 8.15
N GLY A 91 -15.76 -35.76 7.78
CA GLY A 91 -17.06 -36.07 8.35
C GLY A 91 -17.12 -35.94 9.86
N PHE A 92 -17.59 -34.81 10.32
CA PHE A 92 -18.33 -34.73 11.58
C PHE A 92 -19.82 -34.49 11.27
N SER A 93 -20.35 -35.31 10.37
CA SER A 93 -21.79 -35.48 10.16
C SER A 93 -22.41 -36.39 11.23
N GLY A 94 -22.04 -36.17 12.49
CA GLY A 94 -22.85 -36.62 13.62
C GLY A 94 -23.98 -35.63 13.83
N GLU A 95 -25.16 -36.13 14.14
CA GLU A 95 -26.42 -35.41 14.38
C GLU A 95 -26.33 -34.23 15.38
N GLY A 96 -25.16 -34.03 16.06
CA GLY A 96 -24.82 -32.89 16.92
C GLY A 96 -23.92 -31.83 16.26
N GLY A 97 -23.25 -32.13 15.12
CA GLY A 97 -22.32 -31.21 14.46
C GLY A 97 -23.01 -30.15 13.59
N ALA A 98 -24.21 -30.47 13.07
CA ALA A 98 -24.97 -29.56 12.21
C ALA A 98 -25.50 -28.31 12.95
N LEU A 99 -25.65 -28.38 14.27
CA LEU A 99 -26.14 -27.26 15.09
C LEU A 99 -25.03 -26.30 15.54
N LEU A 100 -23.76 -26.75 15.57
CA LEU A 100 -22.61 -25.93 15.97
C LEU A 100 -21.77 -25.45 14.78
N GLY A 101 -21.88 -26.09 13.61
CA GLY A 101 -21.13 -25.75 12.40
C GLY A 101 -21.78 -24.72 11.47
N ALA A 102 -23.02 -24.34 11.73
CA ALA A 102 -23.79 -23.41 10.88
C ALA A 102 -23.72 -21.94 11.34
N SER A 103 -22.67 -21.54 12.08
CA SER A 103 -22.46 -20.13 12.32
C SER A 103 -21.81 -19.52 11.08
N PRO A 104 -22.49 -18.56 10.39
CA PRO A 104 -21.92 -17.90 9.21
C PRO A 104 -20.66 -17.05 9.50
N MET A 105 -20.20 -17.06 10.75
CA MET A 105 -18.98 -16.40 11.22
C MET A 105 -17.86 -17.39 11.63
N ALA A 106 -17.99 -18.69 11.33
CA ALA A 106 -16.91 -19.62 11.60
C ALA A 106 -15.77 -19.37 10.62
N THR A 107 -14.72 -18.69 11.09
CA THR A 107 -13.46 -18.51 10.35
C THR A 107 -12.93 -19.90 9.98
N ASN A 108 -12.72 -20.17 8.71
CA ASN A 108 -12.14 -21.42 8.25
C ASN A 108 -10.68 -21.50 8.72
N PRO A 109 -10.31 -22.41 9.65
CA PRO A 109 -8.98 -22.49 10.23
C PRO A 109 -7.92 -22.82 9.17
N ASP A 110 -8.29 -23.56 8.12
CA ASP A 110 -7.38 -23.93 7.04
C ASP A 110 -7.02 -22.71 6.20
N SER A 111 -7.99 -21.82 5.93
CA SER A 111 -7.77 -20.57 5.21
C SER A 111 -6.81 -19.65 5.97
N VAL A 112 -6.96 -19.54 7.29
CA VAL A 112 -6.04 -18.74 8.13
C VAL A 112 -4.65 -19.37 8.17
N SER A 113 -4.56 -20.69 8.24
CA SER A 113 -3.27 -21.40 8.23
C SER A 113 -2.53 -21.22 6.90
N VAL A 114 -3.24 -21.31 5.78
CA VAL A 114 -2.68 -21.08 4.45
C VAL A 114 -2.27 -19.61 4.28
N GLN A 115 -3.07 -18.66 4.69
CA GLN A 115 -2.70 -17.24 4.69
C GLN A 115 -1.41 -17.02 5.49
N SER A 116 -1.33 -17.58 6.70
CA SER A 116 -0.15 -17.48 7.56
C SER A 116 1.10 -18.11 6.92
N TYR A 117 0.94 -19.25 6.25
CA TYR A 117 2.04 -19.87 5.50
C TYR A 117 2.51 -19.01 4.34
N LEU A 118 1.58 -18.55 3.49
CA LEU A 118 1.91 -17.75 2.32
C LEU A 118 2.54 -16.39 2.67
N THR A 119 2.23 -15.83 3.82
CA THR A 119 2.88 -14.60 4.31
C THR A 119 4.21 -14.87 5.04
N SER A 120 4.59 -16.14 5.21
CA SER A 120 5.79 -16.51 5.95
C SER A 120 7.08 -16.38 5.13
N ARG A 121 8.23 -16.33 5.85
CA ARG A 121 9.56 -16.43 5.23
C ARG A 121 9.76 -17.73 4.46
N ALA A 122 9.12 -18.83 4.86
CA ALA A 122 9.24 -20.11 4.20
C ALA A 122 8.67 -20.06 2.78
N ALA A 123 7.53 -19.40 2.59
CA ALA A 123 6.94 -19.20 1.26
C ALA A 123 7.83 -18.32 0.39
N MET A 124 8.40 -17.24 0.94
CA MET A 124 9.35 -16.38 0.21
C MET A 124 10.60 -17.16 -0.21
N ILE A 125 11.23 -17.91 0.68
CA ILE A 125 12.43 -18.71 0.35
C ILE A 125 12.11 -19.75 -0.71
N ARG A 126 10.95 -20.39 -0.64
CA ARG A 126 10.51 -21.35 -1.66
C ARG A 126 10.31 -20.67 -3.01
N LEU A 127 9.65 -19.51 -3.04
CA LEU A 127 9.45 -18.73 -4.26
C LEU A 127 10.78 -18.27 -4.86
N ASP A 128 11.73 -17.88 -4.03
CA ASP A 128 13.08 -17.51 -4.48
C ASP A 128 13.85 -18.67 -5.07
N ASN A 129 13.78 -19.83 -4.43
CA ASN A 129 14.45 -21.05 -4.92
C ASN A 129 13.84 -21.55 -6.24
N ASP A 130 12.51 -21.52 -6.36
CA ASP A 130 11.80 -22.07 -7.51
C ASP A 130 11.80 -21.12 -8.72
N LEU A 131 11.62 -19.83 -8.50
CA LEU A 131 11.44 -18.82 -9.56
C LEU A 131 12.40 -17.63 -9.49
N GLY A 132 13.29 -17.56 -8.48
CA GLY A 132 14.28 -16.50 -8.37
C GLY A 132 13.67 -15.14 -8.03
N PHE A 133 12.78 -15.09 -7.05
CA PHE A 133 12.12 -13.85 -6.60
C PHE A 133 13.13 -12.72 -6.33
N THR A 134 14.18 -12.97 -5.57
CA THR A 134 15.23 -11.99 -5.28
C THR A 134 15.95 -11.52 -6.54
N ARG A 135 16.24 -12.46 -7.45
CA ARG A 135 16.93 -12.16 -8.71
C ARG A 135 16.10 -11.25 -9.61
N ALA A 136 14.77 -11.42 -9.63
CA ALA A 136 13.88 -10.57 -10.41
C ALA A 136 13.96 -9.08 -9.99
N PHE A 137 14.22 -8.81 -8.71
CA PHE A 137 14.37 -7.46 -8.17
C PHE A 137 15.83 -6.98 -8.07
N GLN A 138 16.81 -7.82 -8.42
CA GLN A 138 18.22 -7.43 -8.53
C GLN A 138 18.57 -6.93 -9.93
N ASP A 139 17.67 -7.07 -10.91
CA ASP A 139 17.91 -6.63 -12.28
C ASP A 139 18.28 -5.14 -12.32
N PRO A 140 19.36 -4.75 -13.04
CA PRO A 140 19.73 -3.36 -13.24
C PRO A 140 18.64 -2.48 -13.86
N ALA A 141 17.67 -3.07 -14.55
CA ALA A 141 16.51 -2.35 -15.11
C ALA A 141 15.51 -1.91 -14.03
N VAL A 142 15.57 -2.52 -12.84
CA VAL A 142 14.71 -2.13 -11.71
C VAL A 142 15.26 -0.86 -11.06
N ASP A 143 14.35 0.06 -10.74
CA ASP A 143 14.62 1.31 -10.06
C ASP A 143 15.43 1.11 -8.76
N ALA A 144 16.38 1.99 -8.52
CA ALA A 144 17.26 1.95 -7.36
C ALA A 144 16.56 1.93 -6.00
N LEU A 145 15.32 2.45 -5.91
CA LEU A 145 14.51 2.42 -4.68
C LEU A 145 13.87 1.06 -4.40
N LEU A 146 13.60 0.27 -5.44
CA LEU A 146 12.98 -1.05 -5.35
C LEU A 146 13.99 -2.18 -5.49
N ARG A 147 15.15 -1.88 -6.10
CA ARG A 147 16.16 -2.87 -6.40
C ARG A 147 16.82 -3.41 -5.14
N LEU A 148 16.86 -4.73 -5.04
CA LEU A 148 17.65 -5.41 -4.02
C LEU A 148 19.15 -5.38 -4.38
N PRO A 149 20.03 -5.16 -3.39
CA PRO A 149 21.48 -5.30 -3.60
C PRO A 149 21.83 -6.77 -3.94
N GLU A 150 22.93 -6.99 -4.68
CA GLU A 150 23.39 -8.34 -5.04
C GLU A 150 23.63 -9.23 -3.80
N ASN A 151 24.06 -8.63 -2.70
CA ASN A 151 24.29 -9.31 -1.43
C ASN A 151 23.10 -9.11 -0.44
N ALA A 152 21.87 -9.07 -0.94
CA ALA A 152 20.70 -8.92 -0.09
C ALA A 152 20.61 -10.05 0.92
N THR A 153 20.35 -9.71 2.17
CA THR A 153 20.06 -10.71 3.21
C THR A 153 18.62 -11.23 3.04
N ASN A 154 18.35 -12.43 3.58
CA ASN A 154 16.99 -12.98 3.60
C ASN A 154 15.99 -12.04 4.26
N GLU A 155 16.41 -11.21 5.22
CA GLU A 155 15.54 -10.23 5.86
C GLU A 155 15.19 -9.07 4.94
N GLN A 156 16.11 -8.61 4.13
CA GLN A 156 15.84 -7.59 3.10
C GLN A 156 14.93 -8.14 1.99
N ALA A 157 15.17 -9.38 1.57
CA ALA A 157 14.31 -10.06 0.61
C ALA A 157 12.89 -10.25 1.17
N TYR A 158 12.77 -10.63 2.44
CA TYR A 158 11.48 -10.78 3.10
C TYR A 158 10.73 -9.44 3.25
N GLY A 159 11.41 -8.37 3.60
CA GLY A 159 10.81 -7.04 3.65
C GLY A 159 10.34 -6.53 2.27
N LEU A 160 10.96 -6.99 1.18
CA LEU A 160 10.46 -6.75 -0.18
C LEU A 160 9.25 -7.64 -0.48
N TYR A 161 9.31 -8.94 -0.10
CA TYR A 161 8.22 -9.88 -0.29
C TYR A 161 6.92 -9.40 0.37
N GLU A 162 6.95 -8.94 1.61
CA GLU A 162 5.79 -8.38 2.32
C GLU A 162 5.16 -7.17 1.60
N ARG A 163 5.96 -6.39 0.88
CA ARG A 163 5.46 -5.24 0.11
C ARG A 163 4.92 -5.64 -1.26
N SER A 164 5.49 -6.69 -1.85
CA SER A 164 5.18 -7.18 -3.20
C SER A 164 4.05 -8.20 -3.22
N VAL A 165 3.86 -8.96 -2.14
CA VAL A 165 2.86 -10.01 -2.00
C VAL A 165 1.94 -9.66 -0.84
N LYS A 166 0.69 -9.32 -1.15
CA LYS A 166 -0.34 -9.01 -0.18
C LYS A 166 -1.40 -10.08 -0.19
N ILE A 167 -1.65 -10.69 0.95
CA ILE A 167 -2.58 -11.80 1.10
C ILE A 167 -3.54 -11.48 2.23
N GLY A 168 -4.83 -11.54 1.94
CA GLY A 168 -5.89 -11.28 2.91
C GLY A 168 -6.98 -12.35 2.82
N TYR A 169 -7.40 -12.88 3.95
CA TYR A 169 -8.57 -13.73 4.05
C TYR A 169 -9.81 -12.87 4.34
N ASP A 170 -10.84 -13.00 3.52
CA ASP A 170 -12.15 -12.39 3.76
C ASP A 170 -13.07 -13.44 4.44
N PRO A 171 -13.36 -13.28 5.72
CA PRO A 171 -14.23 -14.22 6.43
C PRO A 171 -15.70 -14.15 6.00
N THR A 172 -16.11 -13.04 5.35
CA THR A 172 -17.50 -12.85 4.89
C THR A 172 -17.78 -13.65 3.63
N GLU A 173 -16.82 -13.67 2.71
CA GLU A 173 -16.91 -14.40 1.45
C GLU A 173 -16.24 -15.78 1.54
N GLY A 174 -15.40 -16.01 2.55
CA GLY A 174 -14.65 -17.25 2.72
C GLY A 174 -13.50 -17.42 1.73
N VAL A 175 -13.08 -16.35 1.06
CA VAL A 175 -12.05 -16.36 0.02
C VAL A 175 -10.73 -15.77 0.50
N ILE A 176 -9.64 -16.24 -0.09
CA ILE A 176 -8.33 -15.62 0.05
C ILE A 176 -8.10 -14.74 -1.17
N ASN A 177 -7.88 -13.46 -0.92
CA ASN A 177 -7.48 -12.47 -1.90
C ASN A 177 -5.97 -12.34 -1.89
N MET A 178 -5.35 -12.41 -3.06
CA MET A 178 -3.91 -12.28 -3.21
C MET A 178 -3.58 -11.26 -4.30
N GLU A 179 -2.70 -10.32 -3.98
CA GLU A 179 -2.11 -9.36 -4.91
C GLU A 179 -0.60 -9.62 -4.96
N VAL A 180 -0.09 -9.90 -6.15
CA VAL A 180 1.34 -10.11 -6.39
C VAL A 180 1.86 -9.04 -7.32
N ILE A 181 2.89 -8.32 -6.89
CA ILE A 181 3.48 -7.19 -7.61
C ILE A 181 4.89 -7.57 -8.05
N ALA A 182 5.20 -7.40 -9.34
CA ALA A 182 6.53 -7.65 -9.88
C ALA A 182 6.92 -6.60 -10.95
N PRO A 183 8.22 -6.46 -11.26
CA PRO A 183 8.68 -5.52 -12.30
C PRO A 183 8.30 -5.94 -13.73
N ASP A 184 7.94 -7.21 -13.93
CA ASP A 184 7.52 -7.76 -15.20
C ASP A 184 6.15 -8.44 -15.07
N PRO A 185 5.21 -8.26 -16.04
CA PRO A 185 3.88 -8.84 -15.96
C PRO A 185 3.89 -10.37 -15.98
N ALA A 186 4.79 -10.99 -16.75
CA ALA A 186 4.91 -12.45 -16.81
C ALA A 186 5.43 -13.02 -15.50
N LEU A 187 6.37 -12.34 -14.83
CA LEU A 187 6.85 -12.74 -13.52
C LEU A 187 5.77 -12.58 -12.43
N SER A 188 4.97 -11.51 -12.49
CA SER A 188 3.86 -11.32 -11.57
C SER A 188 2.84 -12.46 -11.65
N GLU A 189 2.50 -12.90 -12.86
CA GLU A 189 1.62 -14.04 -13.10
C GLU A 189 2.25 -15.35 -12.60
N GLN A 190 3.52 -15.61 -12.95
CA GLN A 190 4.22 -16.83 -12.53
C GLN A 190 4.34 -16.93 -11.01
N PHE A 191 4.67 -15.85 -10.33
CA PHE A 191 4.73 -15.82 -8.87
C PHE A 191 3.35 -16.07 -8.25
N SER A 192 2.29 -15.48 -8.82
CA SER A 192 0.92 -15.73 -8.36
C SER A 192 0.52 -17.19 -8.50
N LEU A 193 0.76 -17.81 -9.65
CA LEU A 193 0.47 -19.22 -9.88
C LEU A 193 1.29 -20.15 -8.97
N ALA A 194 2.56 -19.84 -8.74
CA ALA A 194 3.40 -20.61 -7.84
C ALA A 194 2.88 -20.52 -6.39
N LEU A 195 2.50 -19.34 -5.92
CA LEU A 195 1.95 -19.17 -4.57
C LEU A 195 0.62 -19.91 -4.40
N ILE A 196 -0.24 -19.95 -5.42
CA ILE A 196 -1.46 -20.77 -5.42
C ILE A 196 -1.11 -22.25 -5.28
N SER A 197 -0.15 -22.74 -6.07
CA SER A 197 0.32 -24.12 -5.98
C SER A 197 0.92 -24.46 -4.60
N TYR A 198 1.59 -23.49 -3.95
CA TYR A 198 2.09 -23.68 -2.58
C TYR A 198 0.95 -23.74 -1.56
N ALA A 199 -0.11 -22.95 -1.77
CA ALA A 199 -1.33 -23.03 -0.96
C ALA A 199 -2.00 -24.40 -1.07
N GLU A 200 -2.17 -24.91 -2.29
CA GLU A 200 -2.70 -26.25 -2.56
C GLU A 200 -1.88 -27.33 -1.87
N GLY A 201 -0.55 -27.30 -2.04
CA GLY A 201 0.34 -28.25 -1.38
C GLY A 201 0.28 -28.19 0.15
N GLN A 202 0.06 -27.01 0.73
CA GLN A 202 -0.10 -26.85 2.16
C GLN A 202 -1.41 -27.48 2.67
N VAL A 203 -2.51 -27.27 1.94
CA VAL A 203 -3.82 -27.88 2.26
C VAL A 203 -3.75 -29.39 2.15
N ASP A 204 -3.13 -29.92 1.11
CA ASP A 204 -2.96 -31.37 0.92
C ASP A 204 -2.16 -31.98 2.06
N GLN A 205 -1.07 -31.31 2.49
CA GLN A 205 -0.26 -31.79 3.61
C GLN A 205 -1.02 -31.79 4.93
N MET A 206 -1.83 -30.75 5.17
CA MET A 206 -2.68 -30.67 6.38
C MET A 206 -3.74 -31.77 6.37
N SER A 207 -4.41 -31.96 5.24
CA SER A 207 -5.43 -33.02 5.06
C SER A 207 -4.83 -34.42 5.18
N ALA A 208 -3.62 -34.65 4.66
CA ALA A 208 -2.92 -35.93 4.82
C ALA A 208 -2.61 -36.24 6.28
N ARG A 209 -2.07 -35.28 7.02
CA ARG A 209 -1.77 -35.42 8.47
C ARG A 209 -3.05 -35.73 9.26
N LEU A 210 -4.13 -35.00 9.01
CA LEU A 210 -5.40 -35.24 9.68
C LEU A 210 -5.92 -36.66 9.45
N ARG A 211 -5.83 -37.17 8.19
CA ARG A 211 -6.23 -38.54 7.86
C ARG A 211 -5.35 -39.59 8.55
N ASP A 212 -4.03 -39.36 8.62
CA ASP A 212 -3.09 -40.25 9.30
C ASP A 212 -3.37 -40.31 10.80
N ASP A 213 -3.63 -39.15 11.46
CA ASP A 213 -3.97 -39.08 12.89
C ASP A 213 -5.31 -39.77 13.17
N GLN A 214 -6.31 -39.61 12.31
CA GLN A 214 -7.61 -40.29 12.43
C GLN A 214 -7.45 -41.81 12.25
N MET A 215 -6.65 -42.25 11.29
CA MET A 215 -6.37 -43.68 11.04
C MET A 215 -5.66 -44.28 12.25
N GLN A 216 -4.64 -43.62 12.78
CA GLN A 216 -3.93 -44.09 13.95
C GLN A 216 -4.86 -44.21 15.17
N GLY A 217 -5.67 -43.19 15.45
CA GLY A 217 -6.66 -43.21 16.53
C GLY A 217 -7.71 -44.36 16.34
N ALA A 218 -8.14 -44.60 15.12
CA ALA A 218 -9.05 -45.71 14.82
C ALA A 218 -8.40 -47.10 15.08
N MET A 219 -7.12 -47.24 14.69
CA MET A 219 -6.34 -48.49 14.94
C MET A 219 -6.15 -48.74 16.44
N GLU A 220 -5.82 -47.67 17.20
CA GLU A 220 -5.66 -47.78 18.67
C GLU A 220 -6.98 -48.17 19.33
N ASN A 221 -8.10 -47.55 18.96
CA ASN A 221 -9.42 -47.87 19.46
C ASN A 221 -9.83 -49.31 19.12
N TYR A 222 -9.51 -49.77 17.90
CA TYR A 222 -9.77 -51.16 17.45
C TYR A 222 -8.96 -52.16 18.30
N ALA A 223 -7.65 -51.90 18.47
CA ALA A 223 -6.81 -52.78 19.29
C ALA A 223 -7.25 -52.83 20.77
N GLU A 224 -7.73 -51.70 21.33
CA GLU A 224 -8.28 -51.67 22.67
C GLU A 224 -9.58 -52.46 22.78
N ALA A 225 -10.49 -52.33 21.79
CA ALA A 225 -11.73 -53.06 21.74
C ALA A 225 -11.49 -54.59 21.62
N GLU A 226 -10.55 -55.00 20.78
CA GLU A 226 -10.15 -56.39 20.64
C GLU A 226 -9.61 -56.97 21.96
N ARG A 227 -8.73 -56.23 22.63
CA ARG A 227 -8.23 -56.64 23.96
C ARG A 227 -9.34 -56.80 24.97
N LYS A 228 -10.33 -55.85 25.05
CA LYS A 228 -11.47 -55.93 25.94
C LYS A 228 -12.36 -57.17 25.64
N VAL A 229 -12.52 -57.53 24.36
CA VAL A 229 -13.24 -58.74 23.95
C VAL A 229 -12.55 -60.00 24.45
N LEU A 230 -11.21 -60.07 24.24
CA LEU A 230 -10.41 -61.19 24.70
C LEU A 230 -10.42 -61.38 26.23
N GLU A 231 -10.30 -60.25 26.97
CA GLU A 231 -10.40 -60.25 28.43
C GLU A 231 -11.76 -60.67 28.90
N SER A 232 -12.85 -60.24 28.23
CA SER A 232 -14.20 -60.64 28.55
C SER A 232 -14.46 -62.13 28.28
N GLN A 233 -13.92 -62.68 27.16
CA GLN A 233 -13.97 -64.09 26.84
C GLN A 233 -13.22 -64.96 27.86
N ALA A 234 -11.99 -64.54 28.24
CA ALA A 234 -11.24 -65.24 29.28
C ALA A 234 -11.97 -65.26 30.60
N ARG A 235 -12.61 -64.14 31.02
CA ARG A 235 -13.40 -64.06 32.24
C ARG A 235 -14.64 -64.98 32.22
N ILE A 236 -15.30 -65.10 31.05
CA ILE A 236 -16.44 -66.00 30.87
C ILE A 236 -16.00 -67.47 31.02
N GLN A 237 -14.84 -67.86 30.43
CA GLN A 237 -14.28 -69.21 30.54
C GLN A 237 -13.93 -69.54 32.01
N GLU A 238 -13.31 -68.62 32.75
CA GLU A 238 -13.00 -68.80 34.16
C GLU A 238 -14.25 -69.01 35.01
N LEU A 239 -15.34 -68.31 34.71
CA LEU A 239 -16.62 -68.47 35.41
C LEU A 239 -17.35 -69.77 35.05
N GLN A 240 -17.07 -70.40 33.88
CA GLN A 240 -17.66 -71.69 33.49
C GLN A 240 -16.92 -72.90 34.06
N GLU A 241 -15.65 -72.70 34.51
CA GLU A 241 -14.82 -73.74 35.12
C GLU A 241 -15.03 -73.83 36.64
N GLN A 242 -15.75 -72.89 37.27
CA GLN A 242 -16.16 -72.90 38.66
C GLN A 242 -17.52 -73.53 38.84
#